data_1e0f649d7cb3b218695eb86531510728
#
_entry.id   1e0f649d7cb3b218695eb86531510728
#
_cell.length_a   1.000
_cell.length_b   1.000
_cell.length_c   1.000
_cell.angle_alpha   90.00
_cell.angle_beta   90.00
_cell.angle_gamma   90.00
#
_symmetry.space_group_name_H-M   'P 1'
#
loop_
_entity.id
_entity.type
_entity.pdbx_description
1 polymer ?
#
loop_
_entity_poly.entity_id
_entity_poly.type
_entity_poly.pdbx_seq_one_letter_code
_entity_poly.pdbx_strand_id
1 'polypeptide(L)'
;GLLKTGLFLNLKLGDEIMFIDKATIEVRAGNGGNGMIAFHREKFISRGGPSGGNGGRGGSIIFRASKGVTTLMNFRHSKCIIAKDGEKGMGKNQYGKCADDVIVELPIGTVVTEEKTGNFICDLSTEGKEFVVAKGGRGGRGNACFKSPTNRTPRIAENGMPGERKR
;
A
#
# COMPACT_ATOMS: atom_id res chain seq x y z
N GLY A 1 -6.46 -24.10 -10.91
CA GLY A 1 -5.96 -24.30 -9.57
C GLY A 1 -5.44 -23.00 -9.00
N LEU A 2 -6.16 -22.40 -8.02
CA LEU A 2 -5.73 -21.21 -7.31
C LEU A 2 -4.52 -21.59 -6.43
N LEU A 3 -3.33 -21.18 -6.85
CA LEU A 3 -2.15 -21.26 -6.02
C LEU A 3 -2.26 -20.21 -4.91
N LYS A 4 -2.65 -20.64 -3.72
CA LYS A 4 -2.64 -19.81 -2.51
C LYS A 4 -1.18 -19.63 -2.09
N THR A 5 -0.66 -18.45 -2.28
CA THR A 5 0.65 -18.05 -1.76
C THR A 5 0.43 -17.08 -0.62
N GLY A 6 0.80 -17.50 0.56
CA GLY A 6 0.67 -16.73 1.78
C GLY A 6 2.02 -16.39 2.40
N LEU A 7 2.01 -15.46 3.32
CA LEU A 7 3.16 -15.08 4.13
C LEU A 7 3.20 -15.98 5.36
N PHE A 8 4.33 -16.65 5.62
CA PHE A 8 4.51 -17.40 6.87
C PHE A 8 5.01 -16.49 7.97
N LEU A 9 4.28 -16.48 9.06
CA LEU A 9 4.67 -15.83 10.31
C LEU A 9 5.10 -16.92 11.29
N ASN A 10 6.37 -16.92 11.69
CA ASN A 10 6.90 -17.80 12.70
C ASN A 10 7.27 -17.01 13.94
N LEU A 11 6.79 -17.42 15.09
CA LEU A 11 7.18 -16.89 16.39
C LEU A 11 8.27 -17.78 16.98
N LYS A 12 9.44 -17.20 17.28
CA LYS A 12 10.54 -17.88 17.99
C LYS A 12 10.60 -17.32 19.41
N LEU A 13 10.16 -18.09 20.38
CA LEU A 13 10.34 -17.76 21.79
C LEU A 13 11.56 -18.54 22.32
N GLY A 14 12.40 -17.87 23.14
CA GLY A 14 13.67 -18.42 23.62
C GLY A 14 13.57 -19.75 24.35
N ASP A 15 14.65 -20.37 24.53
CA ASP A 15 15.12 -21.75 24.80
C ASP A 15 14.27 -22.74 25.62
N GLU A 16 13.11 -22.39 26.16
CA GLU A 16 12.23 -23.37 26.83
C GLU A 16 10.75 -23.07 26.51
N ILE A 17 10.11 -24.06 25.91
CA ILE A 17 8.69 -24.11 25.48
C ILE A 17 8.46 -23.61 24.05
N MET A 18 8.60 -24.53 23.14
CA MET A 18 8.35 -24.34 21.73
C MET A 18 6.83 -24.26 21.44
N PHE A 19 6.22 -23.10 21.63
CA PHE A 19 4.98 -22.76 20.96
C PHE A 19 5.32 -22.15 19.60
N ILE A 20 5.51 -23.00 18.59
CA ILE A 20 5.64 -22.54 17.21
C ILE A 20 4.25 -22.24 16.72
N ASP A 21 3.82 -21.00 16.85
CA ASP A 21 2.58 -20.53 16.25
C ASP A 21 2.89 -20.05 14.82
N LYS A 22 2.33 -20.73 13.83
CA LYS A 22 2.51 -20.42 12.40
C LYS A 22 1.20 -19.94 11.83
N ALA A 23 1.24 -18.82 11.13
CA ALA A 23 0.10 -18.32 10.39
C ALA A 23 0.53 -17.94 8.96
N THR A 24 -0.33 -18.22 8.00
CA THR A 24 -0.14 -17.80 6.61
C THR A 24 -1.17 -16.75 6.27
N ILE A 25 -0.70 -15.59 5.84
CA ILE A 25 -1.55 -14.46 5.45
C ILE A 25 -1.18 -13.93 4.07
N GLU A 26 -2.17 -13.45 3.34
CA GLU A 26 -1.98 -12.70 2.11
C GLU A 26 -2.04 -11.21 2.42
N VAL A 27 -1.11 -10.43 1.89
CA VAL A 27 -1.09 -8.98 2.04
C VAL A 27 -1.22 -8.30 0.68
N ARG A 28 -2.12 -7.34 0.58
CA ARG A 28 -2.36 -6.53 -0.62
C ARG A 28 -2.34 -5.06 -0.25
N ALA A 29 -1.32 -4.36 -0.69
CA ALA A 29 -1.27 -2.91 -0.59
C ALA A 29 -2.28 -2.26 -1.56
N GLY A 30 -2.73 -1.05 -1.22
CA GLY A 30 -3.66 -0.29 -2.05
C GLY A 30 -3.02 0.21 -3.33
N ASN A 31 -3.82 0.32 -4.39
CA ASN A 31 -3.38 0.91 -5.64
C ASN A 31 -3.35 2.44 -5.53
N GLY A 32 -2.51 3.10 -6.32
CA GLY A 32 -2.56 4.55 -6.48
C GLY A 32 -3.79 4.98 -7.27
N GLY A 33 -4.36 6.13 -6.91
CA GLY A 33 -5.44 6.76 -7.68
C GLY A 33 -4.94 7.30 -9.02
N ASN A 34 -5.80 7.33 -10.01
CA ASN A 34 -5.47 7.87 -11.33
C ASN A 34 -5.38 9.41 -11.29
N GLY A 35 -4.48 9.98 -12.07
CA GLY A 35 -4.48 11.40 -12.38
C GLY A 35 -5.68 11.81 -13.21
N MET A 36 -6.06 13.07 -13.12
CA MET A 36 -7.22 13.62 -13.82
C MET A 36 -6.81 14.44 -15.03
N ILE A 37 -7.60 14.35 -16.11
CA ILE A 37 -7.55 15.29 -17.23
C ILE A 37 -8.68 16.29 -17.03
N ALA A 38 -8.36 17.53 -16.72
CA ALA A 38 -9.32 18.62 -16.57
C ALA A 38 -8.74 19.91 -17.13
N PHE A 39 -9.63 20.80 -17.55
CA PHE A 39 -9.29 22.13 -18.04
C PHE A 39 -10.08 23.18 -17.27
N HIS A 40 -9.44 24.30 -16.99
CA HIS A 40 -10.09 25.41 -16.32
C HIS A 40 -11.12 26.02 -17.27
N ARG A 41 -12.34 26.20 -16.81
CA ARG A 41 -13.42 26.87 -17.56
C ARG A 41 -14.02 27.94 -16.67
N GLU A 42 -13.93 29.17 -17.11
CA GLU A 42 -14.60 30.30 -16.48
C GLU A 42 -15.49 31.04 -17.49
N LYS A 43 -16.45 31.79 -16.96
CA LYS A 43 -17.27 32.69 -17.75
C LYS A 43 -16.33 33.68 -18.45
N PHE A 44 -16.32 33.75 -19.75
CA PHE A 44 -15.42 34.54 -20.59
C PHE A 44 -14.00 33.97 -20.88
N ILE A 45 -13.63 32.80 -20.35
CA ILE A 45 -12.40 32.11 -20.74
C ILE A 45 -12.74 30.78 -21.38
N SER A 46 -12.83 30.78 -22.73
CA SER A 46 -13.22 29.61 -23.51
C SER A 46 -12.14 28.52 -23.56
N ARG A 47 -10.87 28.87 -23.32
CA ARG A 47 -9.71 27.97 -23.36
C ARG A 47 -8.83 28.17 -22.13
N GLY A 48 -9.28 27.65 -20.99
CA GLY A 48 -8.48 27.63 -19.78
C GLY A 48 -7.36 26.58 -19.87
N GLY A 49 -6.30 26.78 -19.05
CA GLY A 49 -5.19 25.85 -18.96
C GLY A 49 -5.56 24.50 -18.31
N PRO A 50 -4.65 23.52 -18.35
CA PRO A 50 -4.84 22.23 -17.69
C PRO A 50 -4.98 22.42 -16.18
N SER A 51 -5.95 21.74 -15.58
CA SER A 51 -6.29 21.85 -14.16
C SER A 51 -6.57 20.50 -13.51
N GLY A 52 -6.14 19.41 -14.12
CA GLY A 52 -6.29 18.08 -13.56
C GLY A 52 -5.26 17.83 -12.46
N GLY A 53 -5.74 17.43 -11.27
CA GLY A 53 -4.90 17.08 -10.13
C GLY A 53 -4.37 15.65 -10.20
N ASN A 54 -3.40 15.36 -9.35
CA ASN A 54 -2.80 14.03 -9.22
C ASN A 54 -3.69 13.10 -8.40
N GLY A 55 -3.60 11.79 -8.65
CA GLY A 55 -4.20 10.79 -7.79
C GLY A 55 -3.44 10.65 -6.46
N GLY A 56 -4.14 10.16 -5.44
CA GLY A 56 -3.57 9.86 -4.12
C GLY A 56 -2.76 8.56 -4.13
N ARG A 57 -1.86 8.41 -3.17
CA ARG A 57 -1.11 7.17 -2.93
C ARG A 57 -2.02 6.12 -2.30
N GLY A 58 -1.90 4.86 -2.68
CA GLY A 58 -2.51 3.73 -1.99
C GLY A 58 -1.87 3.48 -0.63
N GLY A 59 -2.61 2.88 0.30
CA GLY A 59 -2.12 2.51 1.62
C GLY A 59 -1.09 1.39 1.55
N SER A 60 -0.07 1.47 2.38
CA SER A 60 0.92 0.41 2.58
C SER A 60 0.50 -0.50 3.73
N ILE A 61 1.09 -1.69 3.81
CA ILE A 61 0.92 -2.60 4.95
C ILE A 61 2.23 -2.67 5.71
N ILE A 62 2.14 -2.34 7.00
CA ILE A 62 3.28 -2.24 7.91
C ILE A 62 3.09 -3.25 9.03
N PHE A 63 4.08 -4.10 9.27
CA PHE A 63 4.14 -4.96 10.44
C PHE A 63 4.91 -4.26 11.56
N ARG A 64 4.34 -4.27 12.75
CA ARG A 64 4.93 -3.66 13.95
C ARG A 64 5.03 -4.70 15.07
N ALA A 65 6.18 -4.80 15.69
CA ALA A 65 6.36 -5.63 16.88
C ALA A 65 5.72 -4.96 18.11
N SER A 66 4.85 -5.69 18.80
CA SER A 66 4.15 -5.20 19.99
C SER A 66 4.17 -6.23 21.11
N LYS A 67 4.45 -5.79 22.34
CA LYS A 67 4.33 -6.61 23.55
C LYS A 67 2.87 -6.93 23.90
N GLY A 68 1.94 -6.13 23.45
CA GLY A 68 0.50 -6.34 23.69
C GLY A 68 -0.08 -7.55 22.95
N VAL A 69 0.63 -8.07 21.95
CA VAL A 69 0.24 -9.24 21.18
C VAL A 69 1.14 -10.40 21.54
N THR A 70 0.59 -11.45 22.12
CA THR A 70 1.36 -12.64 22.59
C THR A 70 1.23 -13.86 21.68
N THR A 71 0.27 -13.83 20.72
CA THR A 71 -0.04 -14.99 19.88
C THR A 71 -0.41 -14.57 18.47
N LEU A 72 -0.14 -15.44 17.49
CA LEU A 72 -0.55 -15.31 16.10
C LEU A 72 -1.97 -15.87 15.83
N MET A 73 -2.71 -16.28 16.88
CA MET A 73 -4.03 -16.91 16.70
C MET A 73 -5.02 -16.05 15.94
N ASN A 74 -4.96 -14.73 16.08
CA ASN A 74 -5.84 -13.81 15.35
C ASN A 74 -5.67 -13.90 13.84
N PHE A 75 -4.49 -14.33 13.36
CA PHE A 75 -4.18 -14.45 11.93
C PHE A 75 -4.53 -15.83 11.36
N ARG A 76 -4.87 -16.80 12.20
CA ARG A 76 -5.29 -18.13 11.76
C ARG A 76 -6.56 -18.10 10.91
N HIS A 77 -7.43 -17.11 11.19
CA HIS A 77 -8.70 -16.91 10.50
C HIS A 77 -8.66 -15.76 9.49
N SER A 78 -7.77 -14.80 9.66
CA SER A 78 -7.62 -13.64 8.76
C SER A 78 -6.64 -13.97 7.64
N LYS A 79 -7.15 -14.52 6.55
CA LYS A 79 -6.31 -14.98 5.43
C LYS A 79 -5.82 -13.86 4.50
N CYS A 80 -6.39 -12.67 4.58
CA CYS A 80 -6.05 -11.57 3.68
C CYS A 80 -6.15 -10.22 4.39
N ILE A 81 -5.09 -9.42 4.30
CA ILE A 81 -5.05 -8.04 4.76
C ILE A 81 -4.96 -7.14 3.54
N ILE A 82 -5.91 -6.22 3.40
CA ILE A 82 -6.02 -5.34 2.24
C ILE A 82 -5.99 -3.90 2.72
N ALA A 83 -5.05 -3.11 2.18
CA ALA A 83 -5.04 -1.66 2.36
C ALA A 83 -5.90 -0.97 1.30
N LYS A 84 -6.41 0.21 1.63
CA LYS A 84 -7.28 1.01 0.75
C LYS A 84 -6.49 1.59 -0.43
N ASP A 85 -7.18 1.74 -1.55
CA ASP A 85 -6.65 2.44 -2.71
C ASP A 85 -6.64 3.96 -2.49
N GLY A 86 -5.72 4.67 -3.15
CA GLY A 86 -5.73 6.12 -3.21
C GLY A 86 -6.86 6.63 -4.11
N GLU A 87 -7.39 7.80 -3.78
CA GLU A 87 -8.45 8.42 -4.56
C GLU A 87 -7.89 9.01 -5.86
N LYS A 88 -8.73 9.04 -6.90
CA LYS A 88 -8.38 9.71 -8.15
C LYS A 88 -8.24 11.22 -7.97
N GLY A 89 -7.40 11.85 -8.77
CA GLY A 89 -7.32 13.31 -8.87
C GLY A 89 -8.65 13.92 -9.34
N MET A 90 -8.85 15.17 -9.01
CA MET A 90 -10.04 15.93 -9.41
C MET A 90 -9.65 17.16 -10.24
N GLY A 91 -10.64 17.84 -10.79
CA GLY A 91 -10.45 19.12 -11.46
C GLY A 91 -10.03 20.23 -10.49
N LYS A 92 -9.72 21.43 -11.03
CA LYS A 92 -9.27 22.60 -10.25
C LYS A 92 -7.98 22.34 -9.43
N ASN A 93 -7.07 21.54 -9.97
CA ASN A 93 -5.82 21.12 -9.35
C ASN A 93 -5.97 20.41 -7.98
N GLN A 94 -7.12 19.81 -7.71
CA GLN A 94 -7.34 19.08 -6.47
C GLN A 94 -6.74 17.68 -6.57
N TYR A 95 -5.90 17.35 -5.59
CA TYR A 95 -5.29 16.03 -5.48
C TYR A 95 -6.29 15.02 -4.89
N GLY A 96 -6.21 13.78 -5.35
CA GLY A 96 -6.90 12.67 -4.69
C GLY A 96 -6.33 12.43 -3.30
N LYS A 97 -7.18 12.03 -2.36
CA LYS A 97 -6.75 11.70 -1.00
C LYS A 97 -5.86 10.47 -1.01
N CYS A 98 -4.73 10.52 -0.30
CA CYS A 98 -3.91 9.36 -0.04
C CYS A 98 -4.63 8.43 0.94
N ALA A 99 -4.53 7.12 0.73
CA ALA A 99 -5.04 6.15 1.68
C ALA A 99 -4.10 6.02 2.88
N ASP A 100 -4.69 5.74 4.04
CA ASP A 100 -3.94 5.48 5.26
C ASP A 100 -3.25 4.12 5.19
N ASP A 101 -2.08 4.02 5.81
CA ASP A 101 -1.35 2.76 5.92
C ASP A 101 -2.01 1.84 6.95
N VAL A 102 -2.01 0.55 6.70
CA VAL A 102 -2.53 -0.48 7.61
C VAL A 102 -1.39 -0.99 8.47
N ILE A 103 -1.46 -0.72 9.78
CA ILE A 103 -0.49 -1.23 10.74
C ILE A 103 -1.04 -2.52 11.34
N VAL A 104 -0.26 -3.58 11.26
CA VAL A 104 -0.58 -4.89 11.81
C VAL A 104 0.40 -5.19 12.94
N GLU A 105 -0.14 -5.31 14.15
CA GLU A 105 0.66 -5.63 15.32
C GLU A 105 0.91 -7.13 15.41
N LEU A 106 2.16 -7.51 15.59
CA LEU A 106 2.64 -8.89 15.69
C LEU A 106 3.43 -9.08 16.99
N PRO A 107 3.49 -10.30 17.53
CA PRO A 107 4.34 -10.61 18.68
C PRO A 107 5.80 -10.31 18.41
N ILE A 108 6.51 -9.90 19.44
CA ILE A 108 7.99 -9.77 19.38
C ILE A 108 8.62 -11.13 19.10
N GLY A 109 9.65 -11.15 18.25
CA GLY A 109 10.31 -12.39 17.82
C GLY A 109 9.65 -13.07 16.63
N THR A 110 8.65 -12.43 15.99
CA THR A 110 8.03 -12.94 14.77
C THR A 110 8.99 -12.83 13.59
N VAL A 111 9.27 -13.96 12.96
CA VAL A 111 10.02 -14.02 11.69
C VAL A 111 9.05 -14.14 10.53
N VAL A 112 9.20 -13.27 9.54
CA VAL A 112 8.37 -13.20 8.35
C VAL A 112 9.16 -13.74 7.17
N THR A 113 8.59 -14.74 6.50
CA THR A 113 9.17 -15.34 5.30
C THR A 113 8.12 -15.42 4.19
N GLU A 114 8.56 -15.38 2.94
CA GLU A 114 7.69 -15.56 1.79
C GLU A 114 7.37 -17.05 1.59
N GLU A 115 6.08 -17.39 1.47
CA GLU A 115 5.65 -18.79 1.38
C GLU A 115 6.19 -19.51 0.16
N LYS A 116 6.24 -18.83 -1.00
CA LYS A 116 6.64 -19.46 -2.26
C LYS A 116 8.12 -19.77 -2.34
N THR A 117 8.93 -18.83 -1.93
CA THR A 117 10.38 -18.88 -2.11
C THR A 117 11.11 -19.30 -0.84
N GLY A 118 10.43 -19.23 0.33
CA GLY A 118 11.05 -19.40 1.62
C GLY A 118 12.02 -18.27 2.00
N ASN A 119 12.06 -17.21 1.19
CA ASN A 119 12.97 -16.10 1.42
C ASN A 119 12.63 -15.35 2.70
N PHE A 120 13.66 -15.06 3.48
CA PHE A 120 13.53 -14.20 4.66
C PHE A 120 13.15 -12.77 4.24
N ILE A 121 12.12 -12.22 4.88
CA ILE A 121 11.67 -10.85 4.64
C ILE A 121 12.10 -9.94 5.78
N CYS A 122 11.71 -10.26 7.01
CA CYS A 122 12.11 -9.48 8.19
C CYS A 122 11.99 -10.29 9.46
N ASP A 123 12.68 -9.81 10.51
CA ASP A 123 12.59 -10.28 11.88
C ASP A 123 12.18 -9.12 12.79
N LEU A 124 11.08 -9.30 13.51
CA LEU A 124 10.52 -8.34 14.45
C LEU A 124 11.00 -8.63 15.88
N SER A 125 12.32 -8.61 16.09
CA SER A 125 12.98 -9.00 17.34
C SER A 125 12.84 -8.00 18.48
N THR A 126 12.57 -6.71 18.18
CA THR A 126 12.50 -5.65 19.18
C THR A 126 11.16 -4.95 19.16
N GLU A 127 10.68 -4.53 20.34
CA GLU A 127 9.43 -3.77 20.48
C GLU A 127 9.46 -2.48 19.65
N GLY A 128 8.34 -2.19 19.01
CA GLY A 128 8.19 -1.00 18.18
C GLY A 128 8.89 -1.06 16.83
N LYS A 129 9.60 -2.15 16.52
CA LYS A 129 10.21 -2.33 15.20
C LYS A 129 9.13 -2.45 14.14
N GLU A 130 9.25 -1.62 13.10
CA GLU A 130 8.33 -1.60 11.97
C GLU A 130 9.01 -2.07 10.70
N PHE A 131 8.23 -2.76 9.86
CA PHE A 131 8.68 -3.17 8.54
C PHE A 131 7.53 -3.03 7.53
N VAL A 132 7.80 -2.35 6.41
CA VAL A 132 6.83 -2.22 5.31
C VAL A 132 6.86 -3.50 4.49
N VAL A 133 5.83 -4.33 4.67
CA VAL A 133 5.71 -5.63 3.97
C VAL A 133 5.26 -5.46 2.54
N ALA A 134 4.31 -4.56 2.31
CA ALA A 134 3.80 -4.26 0.98
C ALA A 134 3.59 -2.75 0.83
N LYS A 135 4.20 -2.17 -0.20
CA LYS A 135 4.11 -0.72 -0.48
C LYS A 135 2.86 -0.40 -1.29
N GLY A 136 2.16 0.66 -0.89
CA GLY A 136 1.06 1.23 -1.66
C GLY A 136 1.52 1.79 -2.99
N GLY A 137 0.67 1.67 -4.01
CA GLY A 137 0.93 2.20 -5.33
C GLY A 137 0.99 3.73 -5.35
N ARG A 138 1.88 4.29 -6.16
CA ARG A 138 1.97 5.74 -6.37
C ARG A 138 0.76 6.24 -7.15
N GLY A 139 0.20 7.39 -6.75
CA GLY A 139 -0.81 8.09 -7.53
C GLY A 139 -0.29 8.59 -8.87
N GLY A 140 -1.12 8.52 -9.89
CA GLY A 140 -0.82 9.02 -11.23
C GLY A 140 -0.83 10.54 -11.28
N ARG A 141 -0.01 11.13 -12.15
CA ARG A 141 0.05 12.58 -12.35
C ARG A 141 -1.12 13.05 -13.22
N GLY A 142 -1.77 14.16 -12.82
CA GLY A 142 -2.79 14.82 -13.61
C GLY A 142 -2.21 15.65 -14.77
N ASN A 143 -3.07 16.06 -15.70
CA ASN A 143 -2.59 16.77 -16.89
C ASN A 143 -1.94 18.12 -16.59
N ALA A 144 -2.22 18.74 -15.45
CA ALA A 144 -1.56 19.98 -15.05
C ALA A 144 -0.04 19.81 -14.91
N CYS A 145 0.44 18.63 -14.49
CA CYS A 145 1.86 18.33 -14.35
C CYS A 145 2.61 18.19 -15.69
N PHE A 146 1.89 17.99 -16.80
CA PHE A 146 2.48 17.82 -18.13
C PHE A 146 2.48 19.10 -18.96
N LYS A 147 2.10 20.23 -18.37
CA LYS A 147 2.16 21.54 -19.02
C LYS A 147 3.61 21.90 -19.30
N SER A 148 3.88 22.25 -20.55
CA SER A 148 5.22 22.69 -21.01
C SER A 148 5.08 23.88 -21.97
N PRO A 149 6.17 24.60 -22.29
CA PRO A 149 6.15 25.69 -23.27
C PRO A 149 5.66 25.24 -24.65
N THR A 150 5.99 24.01 -25.03
CA THR A 150 5.60 23.40 -26.31
C THR A 150 4.22 22.79 -26.29
N ASN A 151 3.74 22.33 -25.12
CA ASN A 151 2.41 21.75 -24.94
C ASN A 151 1.67 22.45 -23.78
N ARG A 152 0.96 23.50 -24.09
CA ARG A 152 0.22 24.31 -23.08
C ARG A 152 -1.10 23.67 -22.63
N THR A 153 -1.63 22.72 -23.39
CA THR A 153 -2.93 22.07 -23.12
C THR A 153 -2.82 20.54 -23.22
N PRO A 154 -2.00 19.90 -22.36
CA PRO A 154 -1.81 18.45 -22.42
C PRO A 154 -3.13 17.71 -22.13
N ARG A 155 -3.44 16.71 -22.94
CA ARG A 155 -4.61 15.82 -22.79
C ARG A 155 -4.19 14.43 -22.32
N ILE A 156 -3.13 14.35 -21.54
CA ILE A 156 -2.59 13.13 -20.97
C ILE A 156 -2.55 13.22 -19.45
N ALA A 157 -2.86 12.11 -18.81
CA ALA A 157 -2.65 11.89 -17.38
C ALA A 157 -2.13 10.46 -17.17
N GLU A 158 -1.45 10.23 -16.07
CA GLU A 158 -0.96 8.91 -15.71
C GLU A 158 -2.03 8.15 -14.91
N ASN A 159 -2.08 6.85 -15.13
CA ASN A 159 -2.80 5.96 -14.22
C ASN A 159 -2.01 5.79 -12.93
N GLY A 160 -2.72 5.52 -11.83
CA GLY A 160 -2.08 5.12 -10.59
C GLY A 160 -1.35 3.79 -10.76
N MET A 161 -0.24 3.65 -10.06
CA MET A 161 0.51 2.39 -10.05
C MET A 161 -0.17 1.36 -9.15
N PRO A 162 -0.12 0.07 -9.49
CA PRO A 162 -0.63 -0.98 -8.62
C PRO A 162 0.17 -1.03 -7.32
N GLY A 163 -0.51 -1.33 -6.21
CA GLY A 163 0.13 -1.64 -4.95
C GLY A 163 0.81 -3.01 -4.99
N GLU A 164 1.83 -3.19 -4.15
CA GLU A 164 2.52 -4.47 -4.03
C GLU A 164 1.57 -5.54 -3.46
N ARG A 165 1.69 -6.73 -4.01
CA ARG A 165 1.00 -7.92 -3.52
C ARG A 165 2.07 -8.95 -3.19
N LYS A 166 2.14 -9.35 -1.93
CA LYS A 166 2.96 -10.46 -1.49
C LYS A 166 2.05 -11.64 -1.17
N ARG A 167 2.28 -12.68 -1.91
CA ARG A 167 1.57 -13.94 -1.80
C ARG A 167 2.49 -14.99 -1.21
#